data_c28f8352f7edf7f7fff35f90cbcd1582
#
_entry.id   c28f8352f7edf7f7fff35f90cbcd1582
#
_cell.length_a   1.000
_cell.length_b   1.000
_cell.length_c   1.000
_cell.angle_alpha   90.00
_cell.angle_beta   90.00
_cell.angle_gamma   90.00
#
_symmetry.space_group_name_H-M   'P 1'
#
loop_
_entity.id
_entity.type
_entity.pdbx_description
1 polymer ?
#
loop_
_entity_poly.entity_id
_entity_poly.type
_entity_poly.pdbx_seq_one_letter_code
_entity_poly.pdbx_strand_id
1 'polypeptide(L)'
;LGEVDIITSTLGKALGGAAGGFVASTAAVCDYLTQRARPQLFSNALPPTVAASALASVEYLEAHPELVTRLHENARYFREQLIALGFKPLPGETPIIPVILGETSDAIRMSELLLDEGVFVTGFGYPVVPQGQARVRCQISAAHTRADLDEPLAAFTKVGRRLGLI
;
A
#
# COMPACT_ATOMS: atom_id res chain seq x y z
N LEU A 1 -15.48 10.28 6.74
CA LEU A 1 -16.09 8.95 6.56
C LEU A 1 -17.59 8.92 6.83
N GLY A 2 -18.21 10.01 7.34
CA GLY A 2 -19.61 10.07 7.72
C GLY A 2 -20.64 9.84 6.59
N GLU A 3 -20.19 9.77 5.34
CA GLU A 3 -21.04 9.50 4.17
C GLU A 3 -20.91 8.05 3.66
N VAL A 4 -20.10 7.20 4.32
CA VAL A 4 -19.89 5.82 3.91
C VAL A 4 -20.69 4.90 4.81
N ASP A 5 -21.68 4.20 4.24
CA ASP A 5 -22.59 3.32 4.97
C ASP A 5 -21.93 2.00 5.39
N ILE A 6 -21.05 1.45 4.55
CA ILE A 6 -20.40 0.17 4.79
C ILE A 6 -18.92 0.28 4.44
N ILE A 7 -18.05 -0.06 5.40
CA ILE A 7 -16.60 -0.14 5.22
C ILE A 7 -16.19 -1.60 5.34
N THR A 8 -15.43 -2.08 4.37
CA THR A 8 -14.80 -3.41 4.44
C THR A 8 -13.29 -3.27 4.37
N SER A 9 -12.56 -4.04 5.15
CA SER A 9 -11.10 -4.04 5.12
C SER A 9 -10.52 -5.41 5.50
N THR A 10 -9.21 -5.55 5.33
CA THR A 10 -8.47 -6.78 5.63
C THR A 10 -7.58 -6.59 6.85
N LEU A 11 -7.48 -7.63 7.66
CA LEU A 11 -6.56 -7.72 8.79
C LEU A 11 -5.22 -8.40 8.43
N GLY A 12 -5.12 -8.96 7.22
CA GLY A 12 -3.95 -9.70 6.76
C GLY A 12 -2.91 -8.86 6.01
N LYS A 13 -2.88 -7.54 6.17
CA LYS A 13 -1.92 -6.63 5.52
C LYS A 13 -1.28 -5.68 6.52
N ALA A 14 -1.56 -4.37 6.42
CA ALA A 14 -0.94 -3.35 7.27
C ALA A 14 -1.20 -3.53 8.77
N LEU A 15 -2.32 -4.13 9.15
CA LEU A 15 -2.66 -4.42 10.54
C LEU A 15 -2.03 -5.71 11.10
N GLY A 16 -1.21 -6.41 10.31
CA GLY A 16 -0.34 -7.49 10.82
C GLY A 16 -1.03 -8.74 11.35
N GLY A 17 -2.35 -8.88 11.19
CA GLY A 17 -3.13 -9.99 11.75
C GLY A 17 -2.98 -11.33 11.01
N ALA A 18 -2.17 -11.42 9.99
CA ALA A 18 -1.91 -12.56 9.10
C ALA A 18 -3.09 -12.95 8.20
N ALA A 19 -4.33 -12.93 8.66
CA ALA A 19 -5.52 -13.30 7.90
C ALA A 19 -6.77 -12.58 8.42
N GLY A 20 -7.88 -12.70 7.70
CA GLY A 20 -9.17 -12.17 8.10
C GLY A 20 -9.47 -10.78 7.57
N GLY A 21 -10.62 -10.29 7.95
CA GLY A 21 -11.13 -8.98 7.57
C GLY A 21 -12.31 -8.60 8.44
N PHE A 22 -12.84 -7.42 8.21
CA PHE A 22 -13.99 -6.93 8.94
C PHE A 22 -14.93 -6.12 8.06
N VAL A 23 -16.16 -5.99 8.52
CA VAL A 23 -17.15 -5.06 8.02
C VAL A 23 -17.53 -4.13 9.17
N ALA A 24 -17.48 -2.83 8.93
CA ALA A 24 -17.97 -1.81 9.85
C ALA A 24 -19.17 -1.09 9.22
N SER A 25 -20.30 -1.08 9.93
CA SER A 25 -21.55 -0.47 9.49
C SER A 25 -22.48 -0.26 10.68
N THR A 26 -23.75 0.08 10.41
CA THR A 26 -24.78 0.11 11.45
C THR A 26 -25.00 -1.28 12.05
N ALA A 27 -25.44 -1.36 13.31
CA ALA A 27 -25.72 -2.62 13.98
C ALA A 27 -26.67 -3.51 13.16
N ALA A 28 -27.73 -2.93 12.59
CA ALA A 28 -28.71 -3.68 11.79
C ALA A 28 -28.07 -4.34 10.57
N VAL A 29 -27.13 -3.69 9.89
CA VAL A 29 -26.40 -4.27 8.76
C VAL A 29 -25.46 -5.38 9.24
N CYS A 30 -24.71 -5.15 10.31
CA CYS A 30 -23.79 -6.15 10.86
C CYS A 30 -24.53 -7.40 11.33
N ASP A 31 -25.65 -7.24 12.03
CA ASP A 31 -26.51 -8.35 12.50
C ASP A 31 -27.10 -9.13 11.32
N TYR A 32 -27.56 -8.43 10.28
CA TYR A 32 -28.05 -9.07 9.07
C TYR A 32 -26.96 -9.87 8.37
N LEU A 33 -25.76 -9.32 8.22
CA LEU A 33 -24.63 -10.01 7.60
C LEU A 33 -24.22 -11.25 8.39
N THR A 34 -24.24 -11.21 9.72
CA THR A 34 -23.94 -12.35 10.57
C THR A 34 -24.88 -13.52 10.32
N GLN A 35 -26.14 -13.25 9.98
CA GLN A 35 -27.16 -14.27 9.74
C GLN A 35 -27.26 -14.72 8.26
N ARG A 36 -26.84 -13.88 7.33
CA ARG A 36 -27.13 -14.09 5.90
C ARG A 36 -25.91 -14.15 4.98
N ALA A 37 -24.77 -13.65 5.43
CA ALA A 37 -23.57 -13.68 4.59
C ALA A 37 -23.00 -15.09 4.51
N ARG A 38 -23.07 -15.72 3.34
CA ARG A 38 -22.57 -17.09 3.12
C ARG A 38 -21.10 -17.27 3.51
N PRO A 39 -20.18 -16.34 3.20
CA PRO A 39 -18.79 -16.45 3.65
C PRO A 39 -18.66 -16.51 5.18
N GLN A 40 -19.50 -15.77 5.92
CA GLN A 40 -19.52 -15.80 7.37
C GLN A 40 -20.03 -17.16 7.91
N LEU A 41 -21.06 -17.71 7.27
CA LEU A 41 -21.72 -18.95 7.73
C LEU A 41 -20.93 -20.22 7.36
N PHE A 42 -20.23 -20.20 6.23
CA PHE A 42 -19.61 -21.39 5.64
C PHE A 42 -18.07 -21.34 5.57
N SER A 43 -17.45 -20.34 6.19
CA SER A 43 -16.00 -20.29 6.33
C SER A 43 -15.58 -20.73 7.73
N ASN A 44 -14.38 -21.30 7.83
CA ASN A 44 -13.78 -21.58 9.11
C ASN A 44 -13.51 -20.28 9.87
N ALA A 45 -13.69 -20.32 11.20
CA ALA A 45 -13.34 -19.22 12.06
C ALA A 45 -11.83 -18.93 12.01
N LEU A 46 -11.46 -17.68 12.26
CA LEU A 46 -10.06 -17.31 12.42
C LEU A 46 -9.45 -18.09 13.61
N PRO A 47 -8.23 -18.62 13.47
CA PRO A 47 -7.50 -19.16 14.62
C PRO A 47 -7.38 -18.13 15.74
N PRO A 48 -7.50 -18.51 17.03
CA PRO A 48 -7.41 -17.58 18.14
C PRO A 48 -6.14 -16.73 18.17
N THR A 49 -5.01 -17.29 17.75
CA THR A 49 -3.72 -16.59 17.63
C THR A 49 -3.75 -15.46 16.58
N VAL A 50 -4.42 -15.70 15.46
CA VAL A 50 -4.61 -14.68 14.39
C VAL A 50 -5.55 -13.58 14.88
N ALA A 51 -6.65 -13.94 15.53
CA ALA A 51 -7.58 -12.98 16.12
C ALA A 51 -6.92 -12.10 17.20
N ALA A 52 -6.13 -12.71 18.09
CA ALA A 52 -5.38 -11.98 19.11
C ALA A 52 -4.32 -11.04 18.50
N SER A 53 -3.62 -11.47 17.45
CA SER A 53 -2.67 -10.61 16.73
C SER A 53 -3.35 -9.41 16.07
N ALA A 54 -4.51 -9.63 15.46
CA ALA A 54 -5.30 -8.55 14.85
C ALA A 54 -5.79 -7.56 15.90
N LEU A 55 -6.31 -8.05 17.03
CA LEU A 55 -6.76 -7.20 18.14
C LEU A 55 -5.61 -6.34 18.68
N ALA A 56 -4.47 -6.96 18.99
CA ALA A 56 -3.30 -6.25 19.49
C ALA A 56 -2.80 -5.17 18.49
N SER A 57 -2.89 -5.44 17.19
CA SER A 57 -2.51 -4.48 16.15
C SER A 57 -3.45 -3.27 16.12
N VAL A 58 -4.75 -3.48 16.29
CA VAL A 58 -5.73 -2.39 16.34
C VAL A 58 -5.56 -1.56 17.62
N GLU A 59 -5.46 -2.21 18.79
CA GLU A 59 -5.23 -1.53 20.06
C GLU A 59 -3.92 -0.72 20.07
N TYR A 60 -2.87 -1.27 19.47
CA TYR A 60 -1.60 -0.56 19.32
C TYR A 60 -1.75 0.68 18.44
N LEU A 61 -2.46 0.57 17.31
CA LEU A 61 -2.68 1.70 16.42
C LEU A 61 -3.55 2.79 17.06
N GLU A 62 -4.57 2.41 17.85
CA GLU A 62 -5.38 3.36 18.62
C GLU A 62 -4.55 4.12 19.68
N ALA A 63 -3.61 3.42 20.32
CA ALA A 63 -2.69 4.01 21.31
C ALA A 63 -1.59 4.88 20.66
N HIS A 64 -1.31 4.70 19.35
CA HIS A 64 -0.21 5.33 18.61
C HIS A 64 -0.68 6.01 17.31
N PRO A 65 -1.60 7.00 17.39
CA PRO A 65 -2.10 7.71 16.21
C PRO A 65 -1.02 8.46 15.42
N GLU A 66 0.10 8.80 16.05
CA GLU A 66 1.27 9.41 15.42
C GLU A 66 1.87 8.56 14.31
N LEU A 67 1.67 7.23 14.32
CA LEU A 67 2.14 6.34 13.26
C LEU A 67 1.43 6.63 11.93
N VAL A 68 0.12 6.90 11.98
CA VAL A 68 -0.66 7.27 10.80
C VAL A 68 -0.20 8.61 10.25
N THR A 69 0.00 9.60 11.13
CA THR A 69 0.52 10.93 10.76
C THR A 69 1.88 10.81 10.06
N ARG A 70 2.82 10.08 10.67
CA ARG A 70 4.16 9.84 10.12
C ARG A 70 4.11 9.10 8.79
N LEU A 71 3.21 8.13 8.64
CA LEU A 71 3.01 7.42 7.37
C LEU A 71 2.60 8.38 6.25
N HIS A 72 1.65 9.27 6.51
CA HIS A 72 1.20 10.27 5.54
C HIS A 72 2.28 11.30 5.22
N GLU A 73 3.04 11.75 6.20
CA GLU A 73 4.18 12.66 6.01
C GLU A 73 5.27 12.03 5.14
N ASN A 74 5.65 10.79 5.43
CA ASN A 74 6.61 10.03 4.64
C ASN A 74 6.13 9.84 3.20
N ALA A 75 4.86 9.47 3.01
CA ALA A 75 4.28 9.25 1.68
C ALA A 75 4.24 10.56 0.87
N ARG A 76 3.83 11.66 1.49
CA ARG A 76 3.81 12.98 0.86
C ARG A 76 5.21 13.39 0.43
N TYR A 77 6.18 13.32 1.33
CA TYR A 77 7.56 13.64 1.04
C TYR A 77 8.10 12.84 -0.16
N PHE A 78 7.98 11.51 -0.12
CA PHE A 78 8.49 10.65 -1.18
C PHE A 78 7.84 10.95 -2.53
N ARG A 79 6.53 11.20 -2.55
CA ARG A 79 5.78 11.59 -3.76
C ARG A 79 6.28 12.93 -4.33
N GLU A 80 6.44 13.94 -3.48
CA GLU A 80 6.94 15.26 -3.87
C GLU A 80 8.35 15.18 -4.47
N GLN A 81 9.24 14.39 -3.84
CA GLN A 81 10.58 14.19 -4.36
C GLN A 81 10.59 13.47 -5.72
N LEU A 82 9.77 12.44 -5.90
CA LEU A 82 9.64 11.77 -7.21
C LEU A 82 9.18 12.75 -8.30
N ILE A 83 8.24 13.63 -8.00
CA ILE A 83 7.79 14.68 -8.94
C ILE A 83 8.93 15.64 -9.26
N ALA A 84 9.66 16.09 -8.25
CA ALA A 84 10.80 16.98 -8.42
C ALA A 84 11.93 16.37 -9.27
N LEU A 85 12.09 15.04 -9.22
CA LEU A 85 13.03 14.28 -10.05
C LEU A 85 12.56 14.10 -11.50
N GLY A 86 11.31 14.42 -11.82
CA GLY A 86 10.75 14.29 -13.17
C GLY A 86 9.87 13.06 -13.38
N PHE A 87 9.70 12.22 -12.37
CA PHE A 87 8.79 11.07 -12.44
C PHE A 87 7.32 11.51 -12.35
N LYS A 88 6.41 10.61 -12.76
CA LYS A 88 4.96 10.85 -12.80
C LYS A 88 4.23 9.87 -11.86
N PRO A 89 4.33 10.07 -10.52
CA PRO A 89 3.51 9.29 -9.61
C PRO A 89 2.04 9.63 -9.80
N LEU A 90 1.17 8.62 -9.67
CA LEU A 90 -0.28 8.88 -9.69
C LEU A 90 -0.64 9.82 -8.52
N PRO A 91 -1.50 10.84 -8.77
CA PRO A 91 -2.03 11.66 -7.70
C PRO A 91 -2.75 10.82 -6.64
N GLY A 92 -2.67 11.24 -5.39
CA GLY A 92 -3.34 10.57 -4.28
C GLY A 92 -2.64 10.82 -2.95
N GLU A 93 -3.30 10.42 -1.87
CA GLU A 93 -2.86 10.65 -0.49
C GLU A 93 -2.38 9.37 0.20
N THR A 94 -2.57 8.20 -0.47
CA THR A 94 -2.21 6.91 0.12
C THR A 94 -0.69 6.68 0.16
N PRO A 95 -0.22 5.82 1.08
CA PRO A 95 1.20 5.45 1.15
C PRO A 95 1.64 4.50 0.04
N ILE A 96 0.73 4.03 -0.80
CA ILE A 96 1.05 3.31 -2.02
C ILE A 96 1.21 4.34 -3.13
N ILE A 97 2.42 4.42 -3.70
CA ILE A 97 2.78 5.42 -4.72
C ILE A 97 3.09 4.71 -6.03
N PRO A 98 2.13 4.63 -6.97
CA PRO A 98 2.38 4.11 -8.30
C PRO A 98 3.09 5.16 -9.14
N VAL A 99 4.28 4.84 -9.67
CA VAL A 99 5.05 5.68 -10.60
C VAL A 99 4.80 5.19 -12.01
N ILE A 100 4.11 5.97 -12.83
CA ILE A 100 3.72 5.59 -14.18
C ILE A 100 4.92 5.69 -15.12
N LEU A 101 5.16 4.63 -15.87
CA LEU A 101 6.25 4.52 -16.86
C LEU A 101 5.74 4.35 -18.28
N GLY A 102 4.50 3.87 -18.45
CA GLY A 102 3.85 3.66 -19.74
C GLY A 102 3.99 2.22 -20.25
N GLU A 103 5.19 1.82 -20.64
CA GLU A 103 5.44 0.50 -21.21
C GLU A 103 5.74 -0.58 -20.15
N THR A 104 5.25 -1.79 -20.39
CA THR A 104 5.47 -2.95 -19.50
C THR A 104 6.95 -3.29 -19.38
N SER A 105 7.69 -3.22 -20.49
CA SER A 105 9.14 -3.45 -20.49
C SER A 105 9.90 -2.50 -19.59
N ASP A 106 9.51 -1.23 -19.56
CA ASP A 106 10.16 -0.21 -18.73
C ASP A 106 9.88 -0.45 -17.23
N ALA A 107 8.65 -0.84 -16.90
CA ALA A 107 8.28 -1.16 -15.51
C ALA A 107 9.05 -2.39 -14.97
N ILE A 108 9.18 -3.44 -15.80
CA ILE A 108 9.94 -4.63 -15.42
C ILE A 108 11.43 -4.27 -15.27
N ARG A 109 12.01 -3.65 -16.29
CA ARG A 109 13.43 -3.29 -16.29
C ARG A 109 13.79 -2.31 -15.17
N MET A 110 12.91 -1.34 -14.88
CA MET A 110 13.12 -0.43 -13.76
C MET A 110 13.10 -1.15 -12.43
N SER A 111 12.17 -2.10 -12.21
CA SER A 111 12.11 -2.85 -10.96
C SER A 111 13.34 -3.74 -10.75
N GLU A 112 13.88 -4.37 -11.81
CA GLU A 112 15.11 -5.15 -11.76
C GLU A 112 16.32 -4.29 -11.42
N LEU A 113 16.50 -3.16 -12.11
CA LEU A 113 17.63 -2.26 -11.87
C LEU A 113 17.57 -1.59 -10.50
N LEU A 114 16.38 -1.29 -10.00
CA LEU A 114 16.22 -0.76 -8.64
C LEU A 114 16.56 -1.81 -7.59
N LEU A 115 16.26 -3.09 -7.85
CA LEU A 115 16.66 -4.19 -6.97
C LEU A 115 18.19 -4.32 -6.90
N ASP A 116 18.89 -4.16 -8.02
CA ASP A 116 20.37 -4.13 -8.07
C ASP A 116 20.96 -2.96 -7.25
N GLU A 117 20.22 -1.85 -7.12
CA GLU A 117 20.56 -0.70 -6.28
C GLU A 117 20.05 -0.86 -4.82
N GLY A 118 19.54 -2.03 -4.44
CA GLY A 118 19.03 -2.31 -3.08
C GLY A 118 17.60 -1.84 -2.81
N VAL A 119 16.87 -1.41 -3.83
CA VAL A 119 15.49 -0.89 -3.69
C VAL A 119 14.48 -1.89 -4.24
N PHE A 120 13.70 -2.48 -3.33
CA PHE A 120 12.65 -3.42 -3.72
C PHE A 120 11.34 -2.69 -4.06
N VAL A 121 10.97 -2.72 -5.33
CA VAL A 121 9.67 -2.26 -5.85
C VAL A 121 9.11 -3.29 -6.83
N THR A 122 7.80 -3.31 -7.00
CA THR A 122 7.15 -4.25 -7.92
C THR A 122 6.72 -3.52 -9.19
N GLY A 123 7.17 -4.02 -10.34
CA GLY A 123 6.71 -3.60 -11.65
C GLY A 123 5.37 -4.25 -12.01
N PHE A 124 4.43 -3.46 -12.52
CA PHE A 124 3.14 -3.91 -13.01
C PHE A 124 2.95 -3.48 -14.47
N GLY A 125 2.58 -4.43 -15.30
CA GLY A 125 2.25 -4.20 -16.70
C GLY A 125 0.91 -4.82 -17.08
N TYR A 126 0.57 -4.70 -18.36
CA TYR A 126 -0.62 -5.38 -18.90
C TYR A 126 -0.47 -6.91 -18.75
N PRO A 127 -1.54 -7.65 -18.41
CA PRO A 127 -2.94 -7.22 -18.22
C PRO A 127 -3.31 -6.81 -16.79
N VAL A 128 -2.37 -6.77 -15.84
CA VAL A 128 -2.61 -6.40 -14.45
C VAL A 128 -3.03 -4.94 -14.30
N VAL A 129 -2.48 -4.09 -15.17
CA VAL A 129 -2.87 -2.68 -15.32
C VAL A 129 -3.23 -2.41 -16.78
N PRO A 130 -4.01 -1.36 -17.10
CA PRO A 130 -4.34 -1.01 -18.48
C PRO A 130 -3.08 -0.80 -19.33
N GLN A 131 -3.21 -1.05 -20.63
CA GLN A 131 -2.14 -0.81 -21.59
C GLN A 131 -1.71 0.66 -21.60
N GLY A 132 -0.42 0.94 -21.68
CA GLY A 132 0.13 2.30 -21.58
C GLY A 132 0.15 2.87 -20.15
N GLN A 133 -0.21 2.08 -19.14
CA GLN A 133 -0.22 2.48 -17.73
C GLN A 133 0.65 1.59 -16.84
N ALA A 134 1.66 0.97 -17.43
CA ALA A 134 2.63 0.21 -16.67
C ALA A 134 3.35 1.12 -15.66
N ARG A 135 3.66 0.56 -14.51
CA ARG A 135 4.14 1.30 -13.34
C ARG A 135 5.03 0.47 -12.44
N VAL A 136 5.89 1.12 -11.69
CA VAL A 136 6.44 0.55 -10.47
C VAL A 136 5.64 1.05 -9.27
N ARG A 137 5.42 0.20 -8.27
CA ARG A 137 4.67 0.53 -7.07
C ARG A 137 5.60 0.61 -5.87
N CYS A 138 5.73 1.82 -5.33
CA CYS A 138 6.41 2.07 -4.07
C CYS A 138 5.42 1.96 -2.92
N GLN A 139 5.83 1.31 -1.83
CA GLN A 139 5.03 1.18 -0.63
C GLN A 139 5.78 1.80 0.54
N ILE A 140 5.24 2.89 1.07
CA ILE A 140 5.83 3.66 2.15
C ILE A 140 5.35 3.09 3.49
N SER A 141 6.21 3.16 4.50
CA SER A 141 5.94 2.72 5.87
C SER A 141 6.14 3.87 6.86
N ALA A 142 5.41 3.82 7.97
CA ALA A 142 5.66 4.69 9.12
C ALA A 142 7.02 4.39 9.79
N ALA A 143 7.58 3.20 9.58
CA ALA A 143 8.90 2.82 10.09
C ALA A 143 10.06 3.44 9.30
N HIS A 144 9.83 3.91 8.07
CA HIS A 144 10.90 4.54 7.29
C HIS A 144 11.37 5.84 7.94
N THR A 145 12.68 5.95 8.11
CA THR A 145 13.36 7.20 8.44
C THR A 145 13.52 8.07 7.19
N ARG A 146 14.01 9.30 7.36
CA ARG A 146 14.32 10.16 6.21
C ARG A 146 15.39 9.55 5.32
N ALA A 147 16.43 8.94 5.88
CA ALA A 147 17.48 8.25 5.14
C ALA A 147 16.93 7.09 4.31
N ASP A 148 16.04 6.28 4.89
CA ASP A 148 15.38 5.16 4.17
C ASP A 148 14.49 5.62 3.01
N LEU A 149 14.16 6.91 2.92
CA LEU A 149 13.43 7.50 1.80
C LEU A 149 14.38 8.16 0.79
N ASP A 150 15.48 8.75 1.25
CA ASP A 150 16.42 9.47 0.40
C ASP A 150 17.30 8.52 -0.42
N GLU A 151 17.71 7.38 0.14
CA GLU A 151 18.48 6.35 -0.57
C GLU A 151 17.73 5.80 -1.80
N PRO A 152 16.45 5.37 -1.70
CA PRO A 152 15.68 4.98 -2.87
C PRO A 152 15.51 6.10 -3.90
N LEU A 153 15.35 7.36 -3.48
CA LEU A 153 15.23 8.49 -4.41
C LEU A 153 16.52 8.68 -5.24
N ALA A 154 17.69 8.47 -4.63
CA ALA A 154 18.96 8.48 -5.35
C ALA A 154 19.05 7.32 -6.36
N ALA A 155 18.60 6.11 -5.98
CA ALA A 155 18.53 4.96 -6.88
C ALA A 155 17.55 5.21 -8.04
N PHE A 156 16.36 5.76 -7.76
CA PHE A 156 15.39 6.17 -8.78
C PHE A 156 16.00 7.16 -9.77
N THR A 157 16.74 8.15 -9.29
CA THR A 157 17.43 9.13 -10.15
C THR A 157 18.45 8.46 -11.07
N LYS A 158 19.27 7.57 -10.53
CA LYS A 158 20.30 6.83 -11.28
C LYS A 158 19.67 5.95 -12.35
N VAL A 159 18.70 5.14 -11.97
CA VAL A 159 18.02 4.21 -12.86
C VAL A 159 17.15 4.94 -13.89
N GLY A 160 16.42 5.98 -13.47
CA GLY A 160 15.58 6.78 -14.36
C GLY A 160 16.38 7.44 -15.48
N ARG A 161 17.53 8.01 -15.16
CA ARG A 161 18.45 8.56 -16.17
C ARG A 161 19.02 7.49 -17.11
N ARG A 162 19.40 6.34 -16.56
CA ARG A 162 19.92 5.20 -17.34
C ARG A 162 18.90 4.68 -18.36
N LEU A 163 17.61 4.73 -18.01
CA LEU A 163 16.51 4.29 -18.86
C LEU A 163 15.94 5.41 -19.76
N GLY A 164 16.38 6.66 -19.60
CA GLY A 164 15.85 7.81 -20.33
C GLY A 164 14.41 8.19 -19.93
N LEU A 165 14.03 7.89 -18.71
CA LEU A 165 12.68 8.17 -18.16
C LEU A 165 12.58 9.57 -17.53
N ILE A 166 13.72 10.15 -17.18
CA ILE A 166 13.89 11.50 -16.60
C ILE A 166 15.15 12.15 -17.15
#